data_86cf98296720b76b521c1e677a7d42ad
#
_entry.id   86cf98296720b76b521c1e677a7d42ad
#
_cell.length_a   1.000
_cell.length_b   1.000
_cell.length_c   1.000
_cell.angle_alpha   90.00
_cell.angle_beta   90.00
_cell.angle_gamma   90.00
#
_symmetry.space_group_name_H-M   'P 1'
#
loop_
_entity.id
_entity.type
_entity.pdbx_description
1 polymer ?
#
loop_
_entity_poly.entity_id
_entity_poly.type
_entity_poly.pdbx_seq_one_letter_code
_entity_poly.pdbx_strand_id
1 'polypeptide(L)'
;MIIKPKVRGFICTTTHPVGCEANVRRQIAYTQAKGAIENGPKKVLVIGASTGYGLASRIAAAFGSGAATIGVFFEKPSSETKTGSAGWYNSAAFDKAAKEAGLYAKSINGDAFSHECRAKVIELIKQDLGQIDLVVYSLASPVPVSYTHLTLP
;
A
#
# COMPACT_ATOMS: atom_id res chain seq x y z
N MET A 1 3.08 18.85 20.96
CA MET A 1 2.30 19.74 20.06
C MET A 1 0.90 19.16 19.89
N ILE A 2 -0.15 19.93 20.10
CA ILE A 2 -1.54 19.49 19.83
C ILE A 2 -1.88 19.91 18.41
N ILE A 3 -2.09 18.94 17.52
CA ILE A 3 -2.50 19.19 16.14
C ILE A 3 -4.02 19.32 16.12
N LYS A 4 -4.52 20.51 15.77
CA LYS A 4 -5.97 20.73 15.64
C LYS A 4 -6.48 20.16 14.32
N PRO A 5 -7.64 19.49 14.31
CA PRO A 5 -8.27 19.01 13.08
C PRO A 5 -8.49 20.16 12.09
N LYS A 6 -8.12 19.93 10.84
CA LYS A 6 -8.32 20.88 9.76
C LYS A 6 -9.29 20.29 8.75
N VAL A 7 -10.44 20.94 8.61
CA VAL A 7 -11.51 20.50 7.70
C VAL A 7 -11.54 21.40 6.47
N ARG A 8 -11.70 20.80 5.30
CA ARG A 8 -11.91 21.49 4.03
C ARG A 8 -13.11 20.87 3.34
N GLY A 9 -14.22 21.61 3.33
CA GLY A 9 -15.50 21.05 2.88
C GLY A 9 -15.92 19.86 3.78
N PHE A 10 -16.14 18.71 3.20
CA PHE A 10 -16.48 17.46 3.90
C PHE A 10 -15.28 16.58 4.22
N ILE A 11 -14.05 17.04 3.95
CA ILE A 11 -12.82 16.25 4.14
C ILE A 11 -12.04 16.79 5.32
N CYS A 12 -11.71 15.92 6.27
CA CYS A 12 -10.70 16.20 7.29
C CYS A 12 -9.30 15.95 6.70
N THR A 13 -8.50 17.00 6.62
CA THR A 13 -7.14 16.92 6.03
C THR A 13 -6.05 16.61 7.06
N THR A 14 -6.43 16.51 8.34
CA THR A 14 -5.50 16.14 9.41
C THR A 14 -5.57 14.65 9.68
N THR A 15 -4.45 13.98 9.57
CA THR A 15 -4.36 12.55 9.78
C THR A 15 -3.95 12.25 11.22
N HIS A 16 -4.55 11.21 11.81
CA HIS A 16 -4.20 10.72 13.13
C HIS A 16 -3.33 9.46 13.03
N PRO A 17 -2.01 9.53 13.30
CA PRO A 17 -1.09 8.41 13.07
C PRO A 17 -1.48 7.13 13.81
N VAL A 18 -1.81 7.26 15.11
CA VAL A 18 -2.23 6.10 15.93
C VAL A 18 -3.55 5.50 15.43
N GLY A 19 -4.47 6.34 14.94
CA GLY A 19 -5.72 5.87 14.35
C GLY A 19 -5.48 5.09 13.05
N CYS A 20 -4.54 5.53 12.22
CA CYS A 20 -4.12 4.80 11.02
C CYS A 20 -3.51 3.44 11.38
N GLU A 21 -2.60 3.38 12.35
CA GLU A 21 -2.01 2.12 12.82
C GLU A 21 -3.09 1.17 13.37
N ALA A 22 -3.98 1.67 14.22
CA ALA A 22 -5.08 0.88 14.78
C ALA A 22 -6.00 0.31 13.69
N ASN A 23 -6.29 1.11 12.63
CA ASN A 23 -7.09 0.65 11.51
C ASN A 23 -6.39 -0.45 10.70
N VAL A 24 -5.09 -0.31 10.40
CA VAL A 24 -4.30 -1.34 9.70
C VAL A 24 -4.26 -2.62 10.53
N ARG A 25 -3.97 -2.54 11.83
CA ARG A 25 -3.94 -3.72 12.72
C ARG A 25 -5.30 -4.43 12.80
N ARG A 26 -6.41 -3.68 12.80
CA ARG A 26 -7.76 -4.26 12.75
C ARG A 26 -8.03 -5.01 11.45
N GLN A 27 -7.60 -4.47 10.31
CA GLN A 27 -7.70 -5.15 9.02
C GLN A 27 -6.85 -6.43 8.97
N ILE A 28 -5.64 -6.40 9.53
CA ILE A 28 -4.78 -7.57 9.66
C ILE A 28 -5.44 -8.64 10.53
N ALA A 29 -5.93 -8.26 11.71
CA ALA A 29 -6.62 -9.17 12.62
C ALA A 29 -7.87 -9.81 11.97
N TYR A 30 -8.64 -9.01 11.21
CA TYR A 30 -9.77 -9.51 10.44
C TYR A 30 -9.34 -10.55 9.41
N THR A 31 -8.27 -10.28 8.65
CA THR A 31 -7.73 -11.22 7.66
C THR A 31 -7.29 -12.53 8.32
N GLN A 32 -6.54 -12.44 9.41
CA GLN A 32 -6.07 -13.61 10.14
C GLN A 32 -7.23 -14.44 10.74
N ALA A 33 -8.28 -13.78 11.23
CA ALA A 33 -9.47 -14.44 11.75
C ALA A 33 -10.28 -15.21 10.68
N LYS A 34 -10.11 -14.87 9.39
CA LYS A 34 -10.73 -15.61 8.28
C LYS A 34 -9.98 -16.90 7.93
N GLY A 35 -8.81 -17.12 8.50
CA GLY A 35 -7.97 -18.27 8.20
C GLY A 35 -7.06 -18.06 7.00
N ALA A 36 -6.21 -19.04 6.74
CA ALA A 36 -5.28 -19.01 5.63
C ALA A 36 -6.00 -19.12 4.28
N ILE A 37 -5.50 -18.37 3.30
CA ILE A 37 -5.95 -18.49 1.91
C ILE A 37 -5.16 -19.64 1.27
N GLU A 38 -5.82 -20.79 1.09
CA GLU A 38 -5.23 -21.94 0.46
C GLU A 38 -4.93 -21.66 -1.01
N ASN A 39 -3.77 -22.11 -1.49
CA ASN A 39 -3.31 -21.89 -2.87
C ASN A 39 -3.27 -20.43 -3.30
N GLY A 40 -3.18 -19.51 -2.34
CA GLY A 40 -3.05 -18.08 -2.61
C GLY A 40 -1.70 -17.70 -3.22
N PRO A 41 -1.57 -16.47 -3.74
CA PRO A 41 -0.34 -15.99 -4.36
C PRO A 41 0.81 -16.00 -3.35
N LYS A 42 2.04 -16.14 -3.85
CA LYS A 42 3.26 -16.17 -3.02
C LYS A 42 4.12 -14.92 -3.18
N LYS A 43 4.06 -14.25 -4.32
CA LYS A 43 4.86 -13.07 -4.64
C LYS A 43 4.01 -12.01 -5.32
N VAL A 44 3.67 -10.95 -4.60
CA VAL A 44 2.64 -9.99 -4.99
C VAL A 44 3.20 -8.59 -5.13
N LEU A 45 2.93 -7.96 -6.27
CA LEU A 45 3.11 -6.54 -6.48
C LEU A 45 1.77 -5.82 -6.33
N VAL A 46 1.70 -4.81 -5.46
CA VAL A 46 0.52 -3.96 -5.30
C VAL A 46 0.86 -2.53 -5.66
N ILE A 47 0.25 -2.00 -6.70
CA ILE A 47 0.40 -0.61 -7.14
C ILE A 47 -0.81 0.17 -6.66
N GLY A 48 -0.59 1.21 -5.83
CA GLY A 48 -1.62 1.90 -5.05
C GLY A 48 -1.85 1.29 -3.67
N ALA A 49 -0.76 0.88 -3.00
CA ALA A 49 -0.78 0.00 -1.82
C ALA A 49 -1.07 0.70 -0.48
N SER A 50 -1.25 2.02 -0.44
CA SER A 50 -1.28 2.81 0.80
C SER A 50 -2.64 2.92 1.46
N THR A 51 -3.72 2.80 0.70
CA THR A 51 -5.10 2.99 1.16
C THR A 51 -6.08 2.09 0.41
N GLY A 52 -7.33 2.08 0.85
CA GLY A 52 -8.45 1.47 0.13
C GLY A 52 -8.22 0.02 -0.27
N TYR A 53 -8.62 -0.32 -1.49
CA TYR A 53 -8.53 -1.68 -2.02
C TYR A 53 -7.09 -2.18 -2.18
N GLY A 54 -6.14 -1.31 -2.54
CA GLY A 54 -4.74 -1.69 -2.65
C GLY A 54 -4.14 -2.13 -1.32
N LEU A 55 -4.36 -1.34 -0.26
CA LEU A 55 -3.91 -1.71 1.09
C LEU A 55 -4.60 -3.00 1.57
N ALA A 56 -5.90 -3.13 1.37
CA ALA A 56 -6.64 -4.33 1.77
C ALA A 56 -6.14 -5.58 1.04
N SER A 57 -5.88 -5.47 -0.27
CA SER A 57 -5.31 -6.55 -1.08
C SER A 57 -3.91 -6.94 -0.61
N ARG A 58 -3.07 -5.95 -0.25
CA ARG A 58 -1.73 -6.19 0.28
C ARG A 58 -1.78 -6.91 1.63
N ILE A 59 -2.69 -6.48 2.52
CA ILE A 59 -2.92 -7.14 3.81
C ILE A 59 -3.39 -8.58 3.61
N ALA A 60 -4.37 -8.81 2.74
CA ALA A 60 -4.88 -10.16 2.44
C ALA A 60 -3.77 -11.07 1.87
N ALA A 61 -2.97 -10.57 0.94
CA ALA A 61 -1.84 -11.32 0.38
C ALA A 61 -0.79 -11.66 1.45
N ALA A 62 -0.35 -10.68 2.24
CA ALA A 62 0.71 -10.88 3.24
C ALA A 62 0.23 -11.74 4.41
N PHE A 63 -0.88 -11.40 5.04
CA PHE A 63 -1.35 -12.03 6.28
C PHE A 63 -2.35 -13.17 6.07
N GLY A 64 -2.96 -13.25 4.89
CA GLY A 64 -3.85 -14.36 4.52
C GLY A 64 -3.12 -15.48 3.77
N SER A 65 -2.27 -15.14 2.79
CA SER A 65 -1.54 -16.13 1.97
C SER A 65 -0.09 -16.35 2.39
N GLY A 66 0.45 -15.54 3.32
CA GLY A 66 1.88 -15.55 3.65
C GLY A 66 2.76 -15.08 2.48
N ALA A 67 2.22 -14.25 1.59
CA ALA A 67 2.92 -13.80 0.40
C ALA A 67 4.02 -12.77 0.71
N ALA A 68 5.12 -12.85 -0.03
CA ALA A 68 6.08 -11.76 -0.14
C ALA A 68 5.45 -10.61 -0.94
N THR A 69 5.44 -9.40 -0.40
CA THR A 69 4.76 -8.27 -1.03
C THR A 69 5.67 -7.09 -1.30
N ILE A 70 5.54 -6.49 -2.48
CA ILE A 70 6.09 -5.18 -2.80
C ILE A 70 4.90 -4.22 -3.01
N GLY A 71 4.88 -3.12 -2.26
CA GLY A 71 3.85 -2.09 -2.38
C GLY A 71 4.42 -0.81 -2.98
N VAL A 72 3.72 -0.24 -3.96
CA VAL A 72 4.05 1.06 -4.56
C VAL A 72 2.96 2.04 -4.20
N PHE A 73 3.32 3.24 -3.77
CA PHE A 73 2.38 4.32 -3.45
C PHE A 73 3.04 5.68 -3.61
N PHE A 74 2.25 6.74 -3.61
CA PHE A 74 2.74 8.11 -3.72
C PHE A 74 2.13 8.97 -2.62
N GLU A 75 2.79 8.99 -1.47
CA GLU A 75 2.28 9.61 -0.25
C GLU A 75 3.22 10.70 0.26
N LYS A 76 2.64 11.67 0.96
CA LYS A 76 3.39 12.77 1.55
C LYS A 76 3.81 12.43 2.98
N PRO A 77 5.10 12.48 3.30
CA PRO A 77 5.58 12.31 4.67
C PRO A 77 5.12 13.47 5.57
N SER A 78 5.21 13.28 6.88
CA SER A 78 5.02 14.35 7.84
C SER A 78 6.14 15.40 7.75
N SER A 79 5.81 16.62 8.14
CA SER A 79 6.78 17.70 8.38
C SER A 79 6.65 18.22 9.82
N GLU A 80 7.47 19.18 10.21
CA GLU A 80 7.40 19.79 11.55
C GLU A 80 6.04 20.42 11.87
N THR A 81 5.33 20.89 10.83
CA THR A 81 4.07 21.63 10.98
C THR A 81 2.84 20.92 10.46
N LYS A 82 3.00 19.78 9.77
CA LYS A 82 1.90 19.06 9.13
C LYS A 82 2.04 17.57 9.33
N THR A 83 0.91 16.91 9.57
CA THR A 83 0.85 15.44 9.51
C THR A 83 1.10 14.95 8.09
N GLY A 84 1.65 13.76 7.97
CA GLY A 84 1.71 13.05 6.70
C GLY A 84 0.29 12.69 6.21
N SER A 85 0.20 12.21 4.99
CA SER A 85 -1.04 11.65 4.45
C SER A 85 -1.41 10.35 5.18
N ALA A 86 -2.68 9.98 5.13
CA ALA A 86 -3.15 8.74 5.77
C ALA A 86 -2.42 7.51 5.24
N GLY A 87 -2.20 7.45 3.92
CA GLY A 87 -1.48 6.35 3.30
C GLY A 87 -0.03 6.24 3.72
N TRP A 88 0.64 7.35 4.07
CA TRP A 88 1.99 7.33 4.65
C TRP A 88 2.02 6.54 5.96
N TYR A 89 1.10 6.87 6.89
CA TYR A 89 1.03 6.18 8.18
C TYR A 89 0.52 4.74 8.07
N ASN A 90 -0.43 4.49 7.16
CA ASN A 90 -0.91 3.13 6.90
C ASN A 90 0.22 2.23 6.39
N SER A 91 1.04 2.73 5.45
CA SER A 91 2.16 1.99 4.89
C SER A 91 3.22 1.69 5.96
N ALA A 92 3.55 2.69 6.79
CA ALA A 92 4.47 2.49 7.91
C ALA A 92 3.94 1.46 8.92
N ALA A 93 2.64 1.51 9.23
CA ALA A 93 2.01 0.54 10.13
C ALA A 93 1.99 -0.87 9.53
N PHE A 94 1.71 -0.99 8.23
CA PHE A 94 1.76 -2.27 7.53
C PHE A 94 3.18 -2.85 7.54
N ASP A 95 4.19 -2.06 7.15
CA ASP A 95 5.59 -2.52 7.10
C ASP A 95 6.09 -2.96 8.49
N LYS A 96 5.71 -2.22 9.54
CA LYS A 96 5.99 -2.59 10.93
C LYS A 96 5.35 -3.93 11.29
N ALA A 97 4.06 -4.10 11.03
CA ALA A 97 3.34 -5.33 11.34
C ALA A 97 3.87 -6.53 10.54
N ALA A 98 4.21 -6.35 9.27
CA ALA A 98 4.81 -7.39 8.44
C ALA A 98 6.18 -7.82 8.98
N LYS A 99 7.01 -6.87 9.41
CA LYS A 99 8.30 -7.15 10.05
C LYS A 99 8.13 -7.90 11.36
N GLU A 100 7.18 -7.50 12.21
CA GLU A 100 6.85 -8.19 13.47
C GLU A 100 6.42 -9.65 13.23
N ALA A 101 5.71 -9.89 12.12
CA ALA A 101 5.26 -11.22 11.71
C ALA A 101 6.31 -12.05 10.92
N GLY A 102 7.51 -11.52 10.67
CA GLY A 102 8.54 -12.18 9.88
C GLY A 102 8.22 -12.30 8.37
N LEU A 103 7.30 -11.49 7.87
CA LEU A 103 6.89 -11.49 6.47
C LEU A 103 7.78 -10.56 5.64
N TYR A 104 8.09 -10.99 4.42
CA TYR A 104 8.74 -10.11 3.45
C TYR A 104 7.77 -9.04 2.98
N ALA A 105 8.08 -7.79 3.24
CA ALA A 105 7.33 -6.64 2.76
C ALA A 105 8.28 -5.48 2.47
N LYS A 106 8.27 -4.99 1.25
CA LYS A 106 9.00 -3.77 0.86
C LYS A 106 8.06 -2.75 0.26
N SER A 107 8.35 -1.48 0.51
CA SER A 107 7.53 -0.34 0.09
C SER A 107 8.36 0.65 -0.70
N ILE A 108 7.81 1.12 -1.81
CA ILE A 108 8.39 2.18 -2.65
C ILE A 108 7.42 3.35 -2.66
N ASN A 109 7.87 4.49 -2.12
CA ASN A 109 7.13 5.74 -2.24
C ASN A 109 7.62 6.49 -3.49
N GLY A 110 6.79 6.55 -4.51
CA GLY A 110 7.12 7.19 -5.78
C GLY A 110 5.95 7.18 -6.75
N ASP A 111 6.05 8.03 -7.76
CA ASP A 111 5.07 8.08 -8.83
C ASP A 111 5.13 6.82 -9.71
N ALA A 112 4.11 5.98 -9.60
CA ALA A 112 4.02 4.73 -10.37
C ALA A 112 3.99 4.92 -11.89
N PHE A 113 3.62 6.11 -12.36
CA PHE A 113 3.63 6.46 -13.79
C PHE A 113 5.02 6.87 -14.29
N SER A 114 5.96 7.20 -13.39
CA SER A 114 7.31 7.59 -13.77
C SER A 114 8.16 6.39 -14.21
N HIS A 115 9.05 6.62 -15.18
CA HIS A 115 10.01 5.60 -15.60
C HIS A 115 10.96 5.20 -14.48
N GLU A 116 11.37 6.15 -13.65
CA GLU A 116 12.28 5.93 -12.52
C GLU A 116 11.67 4.98 -11.49
N CYS A 117 10.42 5.24 -11.07
CA CYS A 117 9.74 4.37 -10.11
C CYS A 117 9.56 2.95 -10.66
N ARG A 118 9.13 2.83 -11.92
CA ARG A 118 8.98 1.52 -12.57
C ARG A 118 10.28 0.76 -12.65
N ALA A 119 11.39 1.42 -13.01
CA ALA A 119 12.70 0.80 -13.06
C ALA A 119 13.14 0.26 -11.69
N LYS A 120 12.96 1.07 -10.62
CA LYS A 120 13.25 0.65 -9.24
C LYS A 120 12.42 -0.57 -8.82
N VAL A 121 11.14 -0.60 -9.17
CA VAL A 121 10.24 -1.73 -8.85
C VAL A 121 10.71 -3.00 -9.56
N ILE A 122 11.03 -2.90 -10.87
CA ILE A 122 11.48 -4.04 -11.66
C ILE A 122 12.81 -4.58 -11.12
N GLU A 123 13.75 -3.70 -10.78
CA GLU A 123 15.04 -4.08 -10.20
C GLU A 123 14.84 -4.81 -8.86
N LEU A 124 14.01 -4.26 -7.97
CA LEU A 124 13.70 -4.86 -6.68
C LEU A 124 13.03 -6.23 -6.82
N ILE A 125 12.11 -6.39 -7.78
CA ILE A 125 11.49 -7.69 -8.07
C ILE A 125 12.53 -8.70 -8.52
N LYS A 126 13.41 -8.33 -9.46
CA LYS A 126 14.46 -9.22 -9.97
C LYS A 126 15.42 -9.64 -8.88
N GLN A 127 15.81 -8.70 -8.03
CA GLN A 127 16.79 -8.92 -6.97
C GLN A 127 16.23 -9.82 -5.87
N ASP A 128 15.02 -9.55 -5.38
CA ASP A 128 14.52 -10.15 -4.15
C ASP A 128 13.54 -11.31 -4.40
N LEU A 129 12.75 -11.24 -5.47
CA LEU A 129 11.64 -12.18 -5.71
C LEU A 129 11.80 -13.01 -6.98
N GLY A 130 12.57 -12.52 -7.94
CA GLY A 130 12.75 -13.13 -9.26
C GLY A 130 11.54 -12.90 -10.16
N GLN A 131 10.40 -13.49 -9.84
CA GLN A 131 9.15 -13.38 -10.61
C GLN A 131 7.97 -13.10 -9.69
N ILE A 132 7.00 -12.32 -10.17
CA ILE A 132 5.72 -12.02 -9.51
C ILE A 132 4.65 -12.98 -10.05
N ASP A 133 3.80 -13.49 -9.18
CA ASP A 133 2.66 -14.34 -9.53
C ASP A 133 1.31 -13.60 -9.49
N LEU A 134 1.25 -12.44 -8.84
CA LEU A 134 0.07 -11.58 -8.83
C LEU A 134 0.44 -10.10 -8.86
N VAL A 135 -0.18 -9.35 -9.76
CA VAL A 135 -0.14 -7.88 -9.76
C VAL A 135 -1.51 -7.33 -9.44
N VAL A 136 -1.59 -6.49 -8.42
CA VAL A 136 -2.79 -5.71 -8.09
C VAL A 136 -2.55 -4.26 -8.51
N TYR A 137 -3.35 -3.77 -9.44
CA TYR A 137 -3.31 -2.39 -9.90
C TYR A 137 -4.52 -1.64 -9.34
N SER A 138 -4.30 -0.81 -8.32
CA SER A 138 -5.35 -0.08 -7.60
C SER A 138 -4.97 1.40 -7.50
N LEU A 139 -4.95 2.06 -8.65
CA LEU A 139 -4.70 3.50 -8.74
C LEU A 139 -5.96 4.23 -9.17
N ALA A 140 -6.22 5.37 -8.52
CA ALA A 140 -7.11 6.40 -9.00
C ALA A 140 -6.27 7.66 -9.23
N SER A 141 -6.14 8.11 -10.46
CA SER A 141 -5.44 9.34 -10.80
C SER A 141 -6.42 10.35 -11.40
N PRO A 142 -6.36 11.62 -10.96
CA PRO A 142 -7.10 12.70 -11.62
C PRO A 142 -6.47 13.10 -12.96
N VAL A 143 -5.28 12.60 -13.29
CA VAL A 143 -4.67 12.82 -14.60
C VAL A 143 -5.46 12.00 -15.61
N PRO A 144 -6.02 12.62 -16.67
CA PRO A 144 -6.74 11.87 -17.68
C PRO A 144 -5.79 10.86 -18.34
N VAL A 145 -6.03 9.60 -18.06
CA VAL A 145 -5.41 8.52 -18.81
C VAL A 145 -6.19 8.43 -20.12
N SER A 146 -5.51 8.55 -21.24
CA SER A 146 -6.15 8.27 -22.52
C SER A 146 -6.52 6.80 -22.58
N TYR A 147 -7.79 6.49 -22.39
CA TYR A 147 -8.31 5.11 -22.45
C TYR A 147 -8.38 4.54 -23.87
N THR A 148 -7.92 5.31 -24.87
CA THR A 148 -7.97 4.92 -26.29
C THR A 148 -7.14 3.66 -26.61
N HIS A 149 -6.38 3.12 -25.68
CA HIS A 149 -5.57 1.92 -25.87
C HIS A 149 -5.98 0.73 -24.99
N LEU A 150 -7.10 0.83 -24.27
CA LEU A 150 -7.69 -0.25 -23.49
C LEU A 150 -8.89 -0.90 -24.19
N THR A 151 -8.93 -0.88 -25.51
CA THR A 151 -9.78 -1.82 -26.23
C THR A 151 -9.16 -3.21 -26.08
N LEU A 152 -9.70 -3.96 -25.15
CA LEU A 152 -9.48 -5.40 -25.13
C LEU A 152 -9.97 -5.99 -26.44
N PRO A 153 -9.23 -6.93 -27.03
CA PRO A 153 -9.67 -7.64 -28.23
C PRO A 153 -10.94 -8.42 -27.97
#